data_f73fd4f34eaf70ee03642f3a3dc06c7c
#
_entry.id   f73fd4f34eaf70ee03642f3a3dc06c7c
#
_cell.length_a   1.000
_cell.length_b   1.000
_cell.length_c   1.000
_cell.angle_alpha   90.00
_cell.angle_beta   90.00
_cell.angle_gamma   90.00
#
_symmetry.space_group_name_H-M   'P 1'
#
loop_
_entity.id
_entity.type
_entity.pdbx_description
1 polymer ?
#
loop_
_entity_poly.entity_id
_entity_poly.type
_entity_poly.pdbx_seq_one_letter_code
_entity_poly.pdbx_strand_id
1 'polypeptide(L)'
;FDSTPKVQRHVDLDSEDGRALVRLLAAYVTEGNASTEETTNSRYGASIAESRPEWLDGLREDYEQLFENVTASVIGSDTNDERTVEYETADGEASTTYDDGTQKLQMMNELAAVFFREFAGQRSRGKRIPSFVYHLPDDLQSMFVNMLVEGDGSREFPRYSDEYTERNFDYETVSRELAAGLSMLLTQRGKKHSLKYRDSKDSYTIRTCDFYRSGQNPVVEEVEHDGYVYDLSVAENENFVDGVGGVVLHNTDSVMTSLGGDVSKEEAIEQSFAIEEHINERYDDFAREELNANTHRFQIEFEKLYRRFFQA
;
A
#
# COMPACT_ATOMS: atom_id res chain seq x y z
N PHE A 1 26.78 32.52 7.14
CA PHE A 1 26.07 31.39 7.74
C PHE A 1 25.16 30.80 6.63
N ASP A 2 25.33 29.51 6.36
CA ASP A 2 24.45 28.80 5.42
C ASP A 2 23.15 28.49 6.19
N SER A 3 22.06 29.11 5.79
CA SER A 3 20.72 28.93 6.37
C SER A 3 19.82 28.03 5.55
N THR A 4 20.39 27.36 4.53
CA THR A 4 19.63 26.46 3.66
C THR A 4 19.18 25.24 4.44
N PRO A 5 17.89 24.87 4.41
CA PRO A 5 17.40 23.64 4.99
C PRO A 5 18.12 22.41 4.43
N LYS A 6 18.49 21.48 5.30
CA LYS A 6 19.15 20.23 4.94
C LYS A 6 18.48 19.06 5.66
N VAL A 7 18.54 17.89 5.06
CA VAL A 7 18.13 16.63 5.67
C VAL A 7 19.34 15.70 5.72
N GLN A 8 19.41 14.86 6.73
CA GLN A 8 20.44 13.83 6.83
C GLN A 8 20.43 12.94 5.59
N ARG A 9 21.60 12.77 4.98
CA ARG A 9 21.75 11.95 3.77
C ARG A 9 21.71 10.46 4.07
N HIS A 10 22.16 10.07 5.26
CA HIS A 10 22.22 8.70 5.72
C HIS A 10 21.71 8.68 7.17
N VAL A 11 20.75 7.82 7.42
CA VAL A 11 20.17 7.59 8.75
C VAL A 11 20.49 6.17 9.14
N ASP A 12 21.13 6.01 10.30
CA ASP A 12 21.32 4.70 10.91
C ASP A 12 19.99 4.24 11.53
N LEU A 13 19.43 3.16 11.03
CA LEU A 13 18.12 2.68 11.47
C LEU A 13 18.14 2.10 12.89
N ASP A 14 19.30 1.70 13.41
CA ASP A 14 19.46 1.22 14.78
C ASP A 14 19.60 2.38 15.78
N SER A 15 19.67 3.61 15.29
CA SER A 15 19.81 4.82 16.11
C SER A 15 18.46 5.46 16.46
N GLU A 16 18.49 6.48 17.33
CA GLU A 16 17.31 7.31 17.59
C GLU A 16 16.88 8.11 16.36
N ASP A 17 17.80 8.49 15.47
CA ASP A 17 17.46 9.12 14.19
C ASP A 17 16.62 8.18 13.30
N GLY A 18 16.93 6.88 13.31
CA GLY A 18 16.11 5.87 12.63
C GLY A 18 14.69 5.80 13.17
N ARG A 19 14.55 5.81 14.50
CA ARG A 19 13.25 5.84 15.18
C ARG A 19 12.48 7.14 14.89
N ALA A 20 13.14 8.27 14.95
CA ALA A 20 12.58 9.58 14.61
C ALA A 20 12.06 9.61 13.17
N LEU A 21 12.82 9.06 12.22
CA LEU A 21 12.41 8.96 10.82
C LEU A 21 11.12 8.12 10.67
N VAL A 22 11.06 6.97 11.34
CA VAL A 22 9.91 6.08 11.29
C VAL A 22 8.68 6.75 11.89
N ARG A 23 8.79 7.37 13.08
CA ARG A 23 7.69 8.10 13.74
C ARG A 23 7.16 9.22 12.85
N LEU A 24 8.05 10.03 12.33
CA LEU A 24 7.70 11.20 11.52
C LEU A 24 6.99 10.82 10.22
N LEU A 25 7.46 9.79 9.53
CA LEU A 25 6.83 9.32 8.30
C LEU A 25 5.51 8.61 8.57
N ALA A 26 5.39 7.81 9.62
CA ALA A 26 4.14 7.17 10.00
C ALA A 26 3.06 8.20 10.33
N ALA A 27 3.37 9.20 11.15
CA ALA A 27 2.47 10.30 11.47
C ALA A 27 2.06 11.11 10.23
N TYR A 28 2.98 11.31 9.30
CA TYR A 28 2.64 11.98 8.04
C TYR A 28 1.73 11.11 7.15
N VAL A 29 1.91 9.81 7.10
CA VAL A 29 1.03 8.92 6.32
C VAL A 29 -0.41 9.02 6.80
N THR A 30 -0.66 9.11 8.09
CA THR A 30 -2.01 9.28 8.65
C THR A 30 -2.53 10.71 8.44
N GLU A 31 -1.99 11.66 9.16
CA GLU A 31 -2.53 12.99 9.36
C GLU A 31 -1.77 14.09 8.60
N GLY A 32 -0.79 13.70 7.79
CA GLY A 32 0.08 14.63 7.09
C GLY A 32 -0.50 15.19 5.80
N ASN A 33 -0.09 16.41 5.47
CA ASN A 33 -0.30 17.02 4.16
C ASN A 33 0.96 17.76 3.71
N ALA A 34 1.27 17.71 2.42
CA ALA A 34 2.38 18.45 1.82
C ALA A 34 1.88 19.30 0.66
N SER A 35 2.39 20.52 0.55
CA SER A 35 2.16 21.43 -0.57
C SER A 35 3.49 21.77 -1.24
N THR A 36 3.62 21.40 -2.50
CA THR A 36 4.79 21.70 -3.35
C THR A 36 4.52 22.82 -4.34
N GLU A 37 3.35 23.45 -4.24
CA GLU A 37 2.96 24.57 -5.09
C GLU A 37 2.55 25.73 -4.20
N GLU A 38 3.02 26.93 -4.53
CA GLU A 38 2.56 28.15 -3.90
C GLU A 38 1.26 28.60 -4.58
N THR A 39 0.18 28.60 -3.82
CA THR A 39 -1.12 29.09 -4.25
C THR A 39 -1.54 30.24 -3.35
N THR A 40 -2.63 30.95 -3.68
CA THR A 40 -3.17 32.05 -2.87
C THR A 40 -3.45 31.61 -1.41
N ASN A 41 -3.70 30.31 -1.18
CA ASN A 41 -4.07 29.76 0.12
C ASN A 41 -3.10 28.67 0.64
N SER A 42 -2.02 28.39 -0.06
CA SER A 42 -1.06 27.34 0.32
C SER A 42 0.37 27.81 0.09
N ARG A 43 1.23 27.55 1.05
CA ARG A 43 2.68 27.80 0.97
C ARG A 43 3.42 26.48 0.86
N TYR A 44 4.63 26.52 0.33
CA TYR A 44 5.53 25.37 0.36
C TYR A 44 5.73 24.89 1.78
N GLY A 45 5.54 23.59 1.99
CA GLY A 45 5.75 22.99 3.30
C GLY A 45 4.95 21.71 3.50
N ALA A 46 5.16 21.11 4.65
CA ALA A 46 4.37 19.99 5.13
C ALA A 46 3.72 20.33 6.46
N SER A 47 2.66 19.63 6.80
CA SER A 47 2.00 19.74 8.10
C SER A 47 1.46 18.40 8.54
N ILE A 48 1.38 18.17 9.85
CA ILE A 48 0.74 17.03 10.49
C ILE A 48 -0.30 17.58 11.45
N ALA A 49 -1.55 17.12 11.34
CA ALA A 49 -2.66 17.55 12.18
C ALA A 49 -2.86 16.51 13.31
N GLU A 50 -3.04 16.96 14.54
CA GLU A 50 -3.26 16.08 15.70
C GLU A 50 -3.93 16.86 16.83
N SER A 51 -4.73 16.19 17.64
CA SER A 51 -5.38 16.76 18.82
C SER A 51 -4.57 16.59 20.12
N ARG A 52 -3.50 15.81 20.10
CA ARG A 52 -2.63 15.52 21.24
C ARG A 52 -1.37 16.40 21.18
N PRO A 53 -1.26 17.45 22.00
CA PRO A 53 -0.12 18.38 21.96
C PRO A 53 1.24 17.68 22.17
N GLU A 54 1.30 16.73 23.11
CA GLU A 54 2.52 15.98 23.43
C GLU A 54 3.02 15.15 22.25
N TRP A 55 2.13 14.69 21.39
CA TRP A 55 2.48 13.97 20.17
C TRP A 55 3.11 14.90 19.14
N LEU A 56 2.53 16.09 18.97
CA LEU A 56 3.08 17.11 18.06
C LEU A 56 4.42 17.65 18.53
N ASP A 57 4.62 17.81 19.84
CA ASP A 57 5.92 18.21 20.40
C ASP A 57 7.00 17.17 20.13
N GLY A 58 6.72 15.88 20.33
CA GLY A 58 7.63 14.80 19.99
C GLY A 58 7.97 14.75 18.49
N LEU A 59 6.96 14.91 17.61
CA LEU A 59 7.19 14.97 16.15
C LEU A 59 7.98 16.21 15.72
N ARG A 60 7.83 17.34 16.42
CA ARG A 60 8.64 18.52 16.20
C ARG A 60 10.10 18.24 16.53
N GLU A 61 10.38 17.61 17.67
CA GLU A 61 11.72 17.20 18.06
C GLU A 61 12.33 16.24 17.06
N ASP A 62 11.59 15.21 16.61
CA ASP A 62 12.00 14.27 15.56
C ASP A 62 12.35 15.00 14.25
N TYR A 63 11.55 15.98 13.86
CA TYR A 63 11.80 16.74 12.65
C TYR A 63 13.07 17.60 12.77
N GLU A 64 13.24 18.34 13.87
CA GLU A 64 14.39 19.20 14.12
C GLU A 64 15.69 18.40 14.35
N GLN A 65 15.57 17.12 14.76
CA GLN A 65 16.70 16.20 14.86
C GLN A 65 17.19 15.72 13.48
N LEU A 66 16.27 15.42 12.56
CA LEU A 66 16.59 14.88 11.25
C LEU A 66 16.95 15.96 10.22
N PHE A 67 16.49 17.18 10.43
CA PHE A 67 16.66 18.29 9.50
C PHE A 67 17.49 19.41 10.17
N GLU A 68 18.43 19.97 9.41
CA GLU A 68 19.25 21.10 9.84
C GLU A 68 18.71 22.42 9.28
N ASN A 69 18.94 23.51 9.99
CA ASN A 69 18.54 24.86 9.58
C ASN A 69 17.02 24.99 9.30
N VAL A 70 16.22 24.28 10.07
CA VAL A 70 14.77 24.30 9.97
C VAL A 70 14.16 24.77 11.30
N THR A 71 12.91 25.18 11.23
CA THR A 71 12.07 25.44 12.38
C THR A 71 10.69 24.90 12.09
N ALA A 72 10.13 24.16 13.01
CA ALA A 72 8.75 23.75 12.98
C ALA A 72 7.96 24.47 14.08
N SER A 73 6.70 24.75 13.83
CA SER A 73 5.82 25.38 14.81
C SER A 73 4.52 24.65 14.95
N VAL A 74 4.08 24.46 16.18
CA VAL A 74 2.74 23.96 16.46
C VAL A 74 1.80 25.15 16.46
N ILE A 75 0.79 25.09 15.60
CA ILE A 75 -0.25 26.11 15.49
C ILE A 75 -1.63 25.49 15.68
N GLY A 76 -2.54 26.23 16.19
CA GLY A 76 -3.93 25.84 16.49
C GLY A 76 -4.35 26.46 17.81
N SER A 77 -5.60 26.37 18.16
CA SER A 77 -6.07 26.90 19.42
C SER A 77 -6.12 25.79 20.47
N ASP A 78 -5.60 26.07 21.66
CA ASP A 78 -5.86 25.27 22.86
C ASP A 78 -7.33 25.44 23.33
N THR A 79 -8.10 26.27 22.62
CA THR A 79 -9.52 26.48 22.89
C THR A 79 -10.31 25.42 22.17
N ASN A 80 -11.09 24.66 22.90
CA ASN A 80 -12.11 23.77 22.37
C ASN A 80 -13.14 24.60 21.60
N ASP A 81 -12.89 24.83 20.32
CA ASP A 81 -13.87 25.42 19.43
C ASP A 81 -14.84 24.31 19.03
N GLU A 82 -16.06 24.41 19.54
CA GLU A 82 -17.13 23.49 19.13
C GLU A 82 -17.36 23.61 17.63
N ARG A 83 -17.17 22.52 16.91
CA ARG A 83 -17.45 22.41 15.48
C ARG A 83 -18.65 21.53 15.27
N THR A 84 -19.67 22.08 14.61
CA THR A 84 -20.86 21.33 14.19
C THR A 84 -20.73 20.94 12.74
N VAL A 85 -20.84 19.64 12.45
CA VAL A 85 -20.90 19.09 11.10
C VAL A 85 -22.30 18.58 10.85
N GLU A 86 -22.92 19.07 9.77
CA GLU A 86 -24.20 18.60 9.27
C GLU A 86 -23.96 17.56 8.19
N TYR A 87 -24.68 16.44 8.23
CA TYR A 87 -24.58 15.37 7.26
C TYR A 87 -25.94 14.72 7.02
N GLU A 88 -26.14 14.20 5.80
CA GLU A 88 -27.34 13.45 5.44
C GLU A 88 -27.21 11.99 5.86
N THR A 89 -28.25 11.47 6.48
CA THR A 89 -28.44 10.06 6.79
C THR A 89 -29.64 9.49 6.04
N ALA A 90 -29.81 8.18 6.05
CA ALA A 90 -30.98 7.52 5.47
C ALA A 90 -32.31 7.98 6.09
N ASP A 91 -32.28 8.50 7.30
CA ASP A 91 -33.44 8.96 8.07
C ASP A 91 -33.61 10.50 8.04
N GLY A 92 -32.76 11.23 7.32
CA GLY A 92 -32.79 12.68 7.17
C GLY A 92 -31.48 13.39 7.54
N GLU A 93 -31.53 14.71 7.66
CA GLU A 93 -30.39 15.52 8.10
C GLU A 93 -30.08 15.27 9.57
N ALA A 94 -28.80 15.06 9.86
CA ALA A 94 -28.27 14.92 11.21
C ALA A 94 -27.10 15.87 11.41
N SER A 95 -26.86 16.26 12.65
CA SER A 95 -25.69 17.06 13.00
C SER A 95 -24.97 16.47 14.20
N THR A 96 -23.65 16.59 14.20
CA THR A 96 -22.81 16.23 15.34
C THR A 96 -21.94 17.41 15.70
N THR A 97 -21.94 17.78 16.97
CA THR A 97 -21.02 18.79 17.51
C THR A 97 -19.92 18.11 18.29
N TYR A 98 -18.69 18.46 18.01
CA TYR A 98 -17.50 17.96 18.71
C TYR A 98 -16.52 19.09 18.96
N ASP A 99 -15.69 18.92 20.00
CA ASP A 99 -14.60 19.84 20.28
C ASP A 99 -13.48 19.64 19.25
N ASP A 100 -13.19 20.66 18.42
CA ASP A 100 -12.09 20.66 17.48
C ASP A 100 -10.81 21.20 18.13
N GLY A 101 -10.18 20.37 18.94
CA GLY A 101 -8.87 20.67 19.55
C GLY A 101 -7.69 20.40 18.63
N THR A 102 -7.92 20.27 17.32
CA THR A 102 -6.89 19.92 16.34
C THR A 102 -5.85 21.01 16.20
N GLN A 103 -4.61 20.68 16.51
CA GLN A 103 -3.43 21.49 16.26
C GLN A 103 -2.67 20.97 15.04
N LYS A 104 -1.74 21.75 14.52
CA LYS A 104 -0.92 21.38 13.37
C LYS A 104 0.54 21.68 13.62
N LEU A 105 1.36 20.66 13.49
CA LEU A 105 2.79 20.83 13.31
C LEU A 105 3.04 21.33 11.89
N GLN A 106 3.59 22.53 11.76
CA GLN A 106 3.92 23.15 10.46
C GLN A 106 5.44 23.15 10.23
N MET A 107 5.84 22.60 9.09
CA MET A 107 7.20 22.50 8.58
C MET A 107 7.29 23.29 7.27
N MET A 108 7.43 24.63 7.40
CA MET A 108 7.22 25.59 6.31
C MET A 108 8.49 25.79 5.48
N ASN A 109 8.91 24.74 4.76
CA ASN A 109 9.97 24.83 3.76
C ASN A 109 9.76 23.78 2.65
N GLU A 110 10.34 24.08 1.48
CA GLU A 110 10.21 23.24 0.28
C GLU A 110 10.82 21.85 0.47
N LEU A 111 11.93 21.73 1.20
CA LEU A 111 12.59 20.46 1.47
C LEU A 111 11.66 19.50 2.20
N ALA A 112 10.96 19.97 3.23
CA ALA A 112 9.96 19.16 3.94
C ALA A 112 8.83 18.72 3.03
N ALA A 113 8.30 19.62 2.20
CA ALA A 113 7.23 19.28 1.26
C ALA A 113 7.65 18.19 0.27
N VAL A 114 8.84 18.33 -0.31
CA VAL A 114 9.40 17.35 -1.26
C VAL A 114 9.69 16.03 -0.56
N PHE A 115 10.33 16.08 0.61
CA PHE A 115 10.66 14.89 1.41
C PHE A 115 9.42 14.01 1.66
N PHE A 116 8.39 14.58 2.25
CA PHE A 116 7.20 13.81 2.59
C PHE A 116 6.44 13.32 1.35
N ARG A 117 6.35 14.15 0.31
CA ARG A 117 5.72 13.75 -0.94
C ARG A 117 6.43 12.56 -1.59
N GLU A 118 7.75 12.59 -1.66
CA GLU A 118 8.53 11.54 -2.31
C GLU A 118 8.47 10.23 -1.54
N PHE A 119 8.55 10.26 -0.22
CA PHE A 119 8.49 9.04 0.60
C PHE A 119 7.09 8.50 0.80
N ALA A 120 6.13 9.33 1.14
CA ALA A 120 4.84 8.91 1.64
C ALA A 120 3.62 9.41 0.83
N GLY A 121 3.88 10.12 -0.25
CA GLY A 121 2.83 10.61 -1.15
C GLY A 121 2.17 11.91 -0.68
N GLN A 122 1.16 12.34 -1.43
CA GLN A 122 0.47 13.61 -1.22
C GLN A 122 -1.04 13.42 -1.31
N ARG A 123 -1.80 14.18 -0.52
CA ARG A 123 -3.26 14.09 -0.41
C ARG A 123 -3.72 12.68 0.03
N SER A 124 -4.95 12.54 0.48
CA SER A 124 -5.45 11.28 1.03
C SER A 124 -5.34 10.11 0.05
N ARG A 125 -5.63 10.30 -1.24
CA ARG A 125 -5.59 9.25 -2.26
C ARG A 125 -4.18 8.86 -2.72
N GLY A 126 -3.21 9.73 -2.54
CA GLY A 126 -1.82 9.49 -2.95
C GLY A 126 -0.91 9.03 -1.81
N LYS A 127 -1.43 8.79 -0.63
CA LYS A 127 -0.67 8.28 0.51
C LYS A 127 -0.18 6.86 0.26
N ARG A 128 1.03 6.56 0.74
CA ARG A 128 1.62 5.22 0.64
C ARG A 128 2.58 4.97 1.78
N ILE A 129 2.86 3.70 2.05
CA ILE A 129 3.94 3.30 2.93
C ILE A 129 5.26 3.49 2.19
N PRO A 130 6.26 4.19 2.79
CA PRO A 130 7.58 4.30 2.20
C PRO A 130 8.20 2.93 1.94
N SER A 131 8.79 2.72 0.76
CA SER A 131 9.27 1.40 0.33
C SER A 131 10.31 0.78 1.27
N PHE A 132 11.14 1.57 1.92
CA PHE A 132 12.14 1.06 2.85
C PHE A 132 11.52 0.44 4.12
N VAL A 133 10.28 0.80 4.48
CA VAL A 133 9.58 0.26 5.67
C VAL A 133 9.44 -1.26 5.59
N TYR A 134 9.30 -1.82 4.40
CA TYR A 134 9.22 -3.28 4.21
C TYR A 134 10.53 -4.02 4.52
N HIS A 135 11.64 -3.29 4.62
CA HIS A 135 12.98 -3.82 4.89
C HIS A 135 13.50 -3.45 6.29
N LEU A 136 12.68 -2.76 7.09
CA LEU A 136 13.04 -2.41 8.45
C LEU A 136 13.09 -3.64 9.37
N PRO A 137 13.87 -3.60 10.46
CA PRO A 137 13.75 -4.52 11.57
C PRO A 137 12.32 -4.59 12.12
N ASP A 138 11.96 -5.72 12.71
CA ASP A 138 10.59 -6.01 13.16
C ASP A 138 10.04 -5.00 14.17
N ASP A 139 10.87 -4.50 15.08
CA ASP A 139 10.49 -3.49 16.06
C ASP A 139 10.15 -2.14 15.42
N LEU A 140 10.87 -1.73 14.37
CA LEU A 140 10.58 -0.50 13.64
C LEU A 140 9.35 -0.65 12.72
N GLN A 141 9.15 -1.83 12.12
CA GLN A 141 7.91 -2.12 11.40
C GLN A 141 6.70 -2.08 12.36
N SER A 142 6.86 -2.66 13.56
CA SER A 142 5.84 -2.59 14.62
C SER A 142 5.52 -1.16 14.99
N MET A 143 6.55 -0.35 15.21
CA MET A 143 6.39 1.07 15.53
C MET A 143 5.61 1.81 14.42
N PHE A 144 5.97 1.58 13.16
CA PHE A 144 5.28 2.19 12.02
C PHE A 144 3.80 1.83 11.99
N VAL A 145 3.47 0.53 12.08
CA VAL A 145 2.07 0.05 12.08
C VAL A 145 1.30 0.59 13.29
N ASN A 146 1.91 0.59 14.47
CA ASN A 146 1.27 1.11 15.68
C ASN A 146 0.88 2.58 15.54
N MET A 147 1.77 3.39 14.99
CA MET A 147 1.49 4.80 14.76
C MET A 147 0.41 5.04 13.70
N LEU A 148 0.37 4.23 12.63
CA LEU A 148 -0.73 4.27 11.67
C LEU A 148 -2.08 3.99 12.36
N VAL A 149 -2.13 2.93 13.17
CA VAL A 149 -3.36 2.54 13.87
C VAL A 149 -3.75 3.55 14.94
N GLU A 150 -2.78 4.20 15.56
CA GLU A 150 -3.01 5.22 16.57
C GLU A 150 -3.56 6.52 15.97
N GLY A 151 -3.16 6.87 14.75
CA GLY A 151 -3.71 8.02 14.01
C GLY A 151 -5.12 7.74 13.49
N ASP A 152 -5.25 6.85 12.51
CA ASP A 152 -6.48 6.62 11.74
C ASP A 152 -7.17 5.29 12.01
N GLY A 153 -6.61 4.43 12.85
CA GLY A 153 -7.16 3.11 13.11
C GLY A 153 -8.29 3.10 14.14
N SER A 154 -9.26 2.23 13.96
CA SER A 154 -10.22 1.90 15.00
C SER A 154 -9.91 0.53 15.60
N ARG A 155 -10.12 0.39 16.91
CA ARG A 155 -9.75 -0.81 17.68
C ARG A 155 -10.99 -1.57 18.14
N GLU A 156 -11.00 -2.89 17.97
CA GLU A 156 -11.92 -3.77 18.69
C GLU A 156 -11.36 -4.00 20.10
N PHE A 157 -11.98 -3.40 21.11
CA PHE A 157 -11.90 -3.58 22.57
C PHE A 157 -10.82 -4.45 23.24
N PRO A 158 -10.36 -4.05 24.41
CA PRO A 158 -10.46 -2.79 25.14
C PRO A 158 -9.25 -1.87 24.94
N ARG A 159 -9.46 -0.58 25.05
CA ARG A 159 -8.51 0.54 24.88
C ARG A 159 -7.29 0.56 25.83
N TYR A 160 -6.91 -0.55 26.46
CA TYR A 160 -6.02 -0.55 27.62
C TYR A 160 -4.86 -1.52 27.53
N SER A 161 -4.06 -1.53 26.48
CA SER A 161 -2.72 -2.10 26.56
C SER A 161 -1.79 -1.46 25.54
N ASP A 162 -0.54 -1.31 25.95
CA ASP A 162 0.54 -0.68 25.20
C ASP A 162 1.09 -1.53 24.04
N GLU A 163 0.53 -2.73 23.79
CA GLU A 163 0.98 -3.67 22.75
C GLU A 163 -0.02 -3.76 21.59
N TYR A 164 0.03 -2.79 20.69
CA TYR A 164 -0.94 -2.66 19.61
C TYR A 164 -0.82 -3.70 18.49
N THR A 165 0.39 -4.18 18.21
CA THR A 165 0.63 -5.16 17.15
C THR A 165 0.06 -6.53 17.45
N GLU A 166 -0.18 -6.86 18.71
CA GLU A 166 -0.80 -8.12 19.14
C GLU A 166 -2.33 -8.11 19.05
N ARG A 167 -2.94 -6.93 18.93
CA ARG A 167 -4.40 -6.78 18.90
C ARG A 167 -4.94 -6.64 17.50
N ASN A 168 -6.22 -6.95 17.37
CA ASN A 168 -6.94 -6.72 16.14
C ASN A 168 -7.35 -5.24 16.05
N PHE A 169 -7.31 -4.73 14.83
CA PHE A 169 -7.69 -3.37 14.50
C PHE A 169 -8.36 -3.31 13.12
N ASP A 170 -9.10 -2.24 12.89
CA ASP A 170 -9.61 -1.85 11.59
C ASP A 170 -8.89 -0.59 11.14
N TYR A 171 -8.54 -0.52 9.87
CA TYR A 171 -7.94 0.66 9.23
C TYR A 171 -8.69 0.97 7.95
N GLU A 172 -9.13 2.22 7.77
CA GLU A 172 -9.85 2.65 6.57
C GLU A 172 -9.06 3.74 5.85
N THR A 173 -8.90 3.61 4.53
CA THR A 173 -8.21 4.60 3.70
C THR A 173 -8.82 4.69 2.32
N VAL A 174 -8.78 5.87 1.72
CA VAL A 174 -9.14 6.09 0.31
C VAL A 174 -7.95 5.86 -0.65
N SER A 175 -6.77 5.63 -0.12
CA SER A 175 -5.59 5.32 -0.92
C SER A 175 -5.48 3.82 -1.17
N ARG A 176 -5.53 3.43 -2.45
CA ARG A 176 -5.28 2.05 -2.87
C ARG A 176 -3.85 1.61 -2.56
N GLU A 177 -2.88 2.50 -2.79
CA GLU A 177 -1.46 2.22 -2.52
C GLU A 177 -1.20 2.00 -1.03
N LEU A 178 -1.78 2.83 -0.17
CA LEU A 178 -1.67 2.66 1.28
C LEU A 178 -2.34 1.37 1.75
N ALA A 179 -3.52 1.05 1.23
CA ALA A 179 -4.23 -0.18 1.56
C ALA A 179 -3.44 -1.43 1.15
N ALA A 180 -2.93 -1.45 -0.08
CA ALA A 180 -2.10 -2.55 -0.58
C ALA A 180 -0.80 -2.68 0.23
N GLY A 181 -0.15 -1.55 0.50
CA GLY A 181 1.09 -1.52 1.28
C GLY A 181 0.90 -2.00 2.71
N LEU A 182 -0.17 -1.58 3.39
CA LEU A 182 -0.46 -2.06 4.74
C LEU A 182 -0.81 -3.56 4.75
N SER A 183 -1.58 -4.03 3.76
CA SER A 183 -1.87 -5.46 3.59
C SER A 183 -0.57 -6.27 3.41
N MET A 184 0.35 -5.80 2.56
CA MET A 184 1.65 -6.44 2.36
C MET A 184 2.48 -6.47 3.65
N LEU A 185 2.57 -5.34 4.37
CA LEU A 185 3.33 -5.25 5.61
C LEU A 185 2.76 -6.19 6.69
N LEU A 186 1.45 -6.29 6.81
CA LEU A 186 0.79 -7.23 7.72
C LEU A 186 1.05 -8.70 7.32
N THR A 187 1.06 -9.00 6.02
CA THR A 187 1.41 -10.33 5.50
C THR A 187 2.84 -10.72 5.87
N GLN A 188 3.81 -9.81 5.65
CA GLN A 188 5.22 -10.04 6.03
C GLN A 188 5.35 -10.33 7.53
N ARG A 189 4.57 -9.67 8.36
CA ARG A 189 4.56 -9.84 9.80
C ARG A 189 3.74 -11.04 10.28
N GLY A 190 3.18 -11.83 9.36
CA GLY A 190 2.31 -12.96 9.70
C GLY A 190 0.99 -12.59 10.35
N LYS A 191 0.58 -11.31 10.32
CA LYS A 191 -0.69 -10.85 10.87
C LYS A 191 -1.82 -11.10 9.88
N LYS A 192 -2.74 -11.99 10.26
CA LYS A 192 -3.92 -12.29 9.44
C LYS A 192 -4.84 -11.08 9.33
N HIS A 193 -5.33 -10.82 8.14
CA HIS A 193 -6.23 -9.70 7.88
C HIS A 193 -7.11 -9.97 6.67
N SER A 194 -8.10 -9.12 6.49
CA SER A 194 -8.93 -9.03 5.28
C SER A 194 -8.86 -7.63 4.72
N LEU A 195 -8.89 -7.51 3.40
CA LEU A 195 -9.00 -6.24 2.70
C LEU A 195 -10.33 -6.21 1.97
N LYS A 196 -11.08 -5.13 2.14
CA LYS A 196 -12.37 -4.93 1.49
C LYS A 196 -12.47 -3.53 0.90
N TYR A 197 -12.85 -3.45 -0.37
CA TYR A 197 -13.26 -2.20 -0.99
C TYR A 197 -14.74 -1.91 -0.69
N ARG A 198 -15.06 -0.66 -0.39
CA ARG A 198 -16.40 -0.15 -0.12
C ARG A 198 -16.80 0.86 -1.18
N ASP A 199 -17.59 0.43 -2.17
CA ASP A 199 -18.05 1.30 -3.27
C ASP A 199 -18.76 2.56 -2.79
N SER A 200 -19.61 2.44 -1.76
CA SER A 200 -20.41 3.56 -1.24
C SER A 200 -19.58 4.71 -0.65
N LYS A 201 -18.33 4.43 -0.24
CA LYS A 201 -17.40 5.40 0.35
C LYS A 201 -16.15 5.63 -0.49
N ASP A 202 -15.99 4.85 -1.55
CA ASP A 202 -14.76 4.78 -2.37
C ASP A 202 -13.51 4.63 -1.47
N SER A 203 -13.57 3.66 -0.56
CA SER A 203 -12.53 3.41 0.46
C SER A 203 -12.20 1.94 0.60
N TYR A 204 -11.01 1.68 1.13
CA TYR A 204 -10.49 0.36 1.47
C TYR A 204 -10.50 0.19 2.98
N THR A 205 -11.05 -0.92 3.45
CA THR A 205 -11.01 -1.29 4.87
C THR A 205 -10.13 -2.52 5.05
N ILE A 206 -9.13 -2.42 5.89
CA ILE A 206 -8.28 -3.51 6.34
C ILE A 206 -8.70 -3.86 7.75
N ARG A 207 -9.03 -5.14 7.97
CA ARG A 207 -9.41 -5.65 9.28
C ARG A 207 -8.50 -6.81 9.66
N THR A 208 -7.75 -6.67 10.74
CA THR A 208 -6.93 -7.76 11.26
C THR A 208 -7.79 -8.76 12.03
N CYS A 209 -7.35 -10.01 12.07
CA CYS A 209 -8.08 -11.11 12.72
C CYS A 209 -7.12 -12.20 13.20
N ASP A 210 -7.58 -13.05 14.13
CA ASP A 210 -6.76 -14.15 14.64
C ASP A 210 -6.88 -15.41 13.79
N PHE A 211 -7.96 -15.52 13.00
CA PHE A 211 -8.21 -16.67 12.13
C PHE A 211 -9.00 -16.25 10.88
N TYR A 212 -8.74 -16.93 9.77
CA TYR A 212 -9.55 -16.78 8.57
C TYR A 212 -10.82 -17.62 8.70
N ARG A 213 -11.96 -17.06 8.32
CA ARG A 213 -13.19 -17.84 8.16
C ARG A 213 -13.10 -18.63 6.86
N SER A 214 -13.16 -19.95 6.94
CA SER A 214 -13.27 -20.80 5.75
C SER A 214 -14.68 -20.69 5.15
N GLY A 215 -14.78 -20.75 3.82
CA GLY A 215 -16.05 -21.02 3.14
C GLY A 215 -16.73 -19.85 2.44
N GLN A 216 -16.01 -18.81 2.03
CA GLN A 216 -16.53 -17.93 0.98
C GLN A 216 -16.18 -18.51 -0.39
N ASN A 217 -17.18 -18.81 -1.20
CA ASN A 217 -16.94 -19.11 -2.59
C ASN A 217 -16.45 -17.84 -3.30
N PRO A 218 -15.37 -17.90 -4.08
CA PRO A 218 -14.93 -16.77 -4.86
C PRO A 218 -16.04 -16.37 -5.86
N VAL A 219 -16.25 -15.07 -6.00
CA VAL A 219 -17.08 -14.52 -7.07
C VAL A 219 -16.17 -14.35 -8.27
N VAL A 220 -16.51 -14.98 -9.37
CA VAL A 220 -15.78 -14.84 -10.64
C VAL A 220 -16.60 -13.94 -11.55
N GLU A 221 -16.02 -12.84 -11.97
CA GLU A 221 -16.62 -11.91 -12.93
C GLU A 221 -15.75 -11.87 -14.19
N GLU A 222 -16.40 -11.95 -15.34
CA GLU A 222 -15.76 -11.72 -16.63
C GLU A 222 -15.70 -10.21 -16.88
N VAL A 223 -14.49 -9.67 -17.04
CA VAL A 223 -14.27 -8.26 -17.32
C VAL A 223 -13.52 -8.10 -18.63
N GLU A 224 -13.92 -7.12 -19.44
CA GLU A 224 -13.16 -6.74 -20.61
C GLU A 224 -11.84 -6.09 -20.15
N HIS A 225 -10.73 -6.60 -20.66
CA HIS A 225 -9.40 -6.06 -20.39
C HIS A 225 -8.73 -5.66 -21.70
N ASP A 226 -8.42 -4.37 -21.83
CA ASP A 226 -7.68 -3.84 -22.98
C ASP A 226 -6.29 -3.44 -22.48
N GLY A 227 -5.32 -4.34 -22.58
CA GLY A 227 -3.96 -4.10 -22.11
C GLY A 227 -3.14 -5.38 -21.95
N TYR A 228 -1.92 -5.21 -21.46
CA TYR A 228 -1.02 -6.33 -21.16
C TYR A 228 -1.38 -6.99 -19.83
N VAL A 229 -1.28 -8.30 -19.83
CA VAL A 229 -1.27 -9.12 -18.60
C VAL A 229 0.19 -9.43 -18.28
N TYR A 230 0.58 -9.25 -17.02
CA TYR A 230 1.95 -9.47 -16.56
C TYR A 230 2.01 -10.69 -15.67
N ASP A 231 3.07 -11.46 -15.81
CA ASP A 231 3.42 -12.54 -14.91
C ASP A 231 4.84 -12.35 -14.37
N LEU A 232 5.15 -12.99 -13.24
CA LEU A 232 6.44 -12.87 -12.56
C LEU A 232 7.15 -14.21 -12.57
N SER A 233 8.34 -14.25 -13.18
CA SER A 233 9.23 -15.41 -13.03
C SER A 233 9.99 -15.33 -11.70
N VAL A 234 9.70 -16.26 -10.80
CA VAL A 234 10.36 -16.37 -9.49
C VAL A 234 11.22 -17.62 -9.46
N ALA A 235 12.48 -17.45 -9.15
CA ALA A 235 13.42 -18.57 -9.08
C ALA A 235 13.00 -19.61 -8.03
N GLU A 236 13.23 -20.89 -8.31
CA GLU A 236 13.05 -22.08 -7.47
C GLU A 236 11.59 -22.46 -7.19
N ASN A 237 10.78 -21.58 -6.63
CA ASN A 237 9.43 -21.92 -6.16
C ASN A 237 8.32 -21.51 -7.14
N GLU A 238 8.62 -20.64 -8.10
CA GLU A 238 7.68 -20.16 -9.13
C GLU A 238 6.39 -19.57 -8.55
N ASN A 239 6.43 -19.13 -7.31
CA ASN A 239 5.28 -18.50 -6.64
C ASN A 239 5.66 -17.16 -6.05
N PHE A 240 4.64 -16.31 -5.92
CA PHE A 240 4.74 -14.98 -5.32
C PHE A 240 3.44 -14.63 -4.60
N VAL A 241 3.52 -13.62 -3.74
CA VAL A 241 2.35 -13.10 -3.04
C VAL A 241 1.90 -11.83 -3.75
N ASP A 242 0.63 -11.72 -4.06
CA ASP A 242 0.08 -10.49 -4.63
C ASP A 242 0.19 -9.33 -3.64
N GLY A 243 0.20 -8.09 -4.17
CA GLY A 243 0.29 -6.87 -3.35
C GLY A 243 -1.03 -6.48 -2.67
N VAL A 244 -2.13 -7.20 -2.96
CA VAL A 244 -3.46 -6.84 -2.47
C VAL A 244 -4.19 -8.10 -2.02
N GLY A 245 -4.22 -8.33 -0.71
CA GLY A 245 -4.93 -9.45 -0.10
C GLY A 245 -4.06 -10.63 0.30
N GLY A 246 -2.79 -10.64 -0.06
CA GLY A 246 -1.83 -11.68 0.36
C GLY A 246 -2.13 -13.05 -0.25
N VAL A 247 -2.72 -13.11 -1.43
CA VAL A 247 -2.95 -14.36 -2.15
C VAL A 247 -1.64 -14.88 -2.72
N VAL A 248 -1.34 -16.15 -2.45
CA VAL A 248 -0.19 -16.81 -3.07
C VAL A 248 -0.58 -17.20 -4.49
N LEU A 249 0.13 -16.64 -5.44
CA LEU A 249 -0.02 -16.93 -6.86
C LEU A 249 1.17 -17.78 -7.30
N HIS A 250 0.92 -18.72 -8.17
CA HIS A 250 1.94 -19.51 -8.83
C HIS A 250 2.11 -18.98 -10.25
N ASN A 251 3.35 -18.77 -10.66
CA ASN A 251 3.67 -18.43 -12.03
C ASN A 251 3.17 -19.55 -12.95
N THR A 252 2.56 -19.17 -14.05
CA THR A 252 2.04 -20.11 -15.03
C THR A 252 2.97 -20.15 -16.22
N ASP A 253 3.83 -21.14 -16.27
CA ASP A 253 4.66 -21.43 -17.45
C ASP A 253 3.86 -22.14 -18.56
N SER A 254 2.55 -22.35 -18.34
CA SER A 254 1.71 -23.16 -19.21
C SER A 254 0.63 -22.35 -19.91
N VAL A 255 0.50 -22.53 -21.19
CA VAL A 255 -0.64 -22.03 -21.99
C VAL A 255 -1.62 -23.18 -22.21
N MET A 256 -2.88 -22.98 -21.84
CA MET A 256 -3.93 -23.96 -22.08
C MET A 256 -4.72 -23.60 -23.33
N THR A 257 -4.76 -24.51 -24.28
CA THR A 257 -5.51 -24.35 -25.54
C THR A 257 -6.67 -25.33 -25.59
N SER A 258 -7.87 -24.84 -25.85
CA SER A 258 -9.02 -25.69 -26.11
C SER A 258 -9.06 -26.03 -27.60
N LEU A 259 -9.05 -27.31 -27.90
CA LEU A 259 -9.13 -27.83 -29.28
C LEU A 259 -10.58 -28.15 -29.70
N GLY A 260 -11.58 -27.85 -28.84
CA GLY A 260 -12.99 -28.16 -29.10
C GLY A 260 -13.43 -29.53 -28.61
N GLY A 261 -14.74 -29.75 -28.61
CA GLY A 261 -15.36 -30.96 -28.05
C GLY A 261 -15.37 -32.19 -28.94
N ASP A 262 -15.16 -32.01 -30.24
CA ASP A 262 -15.33 -33.04 -31.27
C ASP A 262 -14.00 -33.64 -31.79
N VAL A 263 -12.87 -33.27 -31.16
CA VAL A 263 -11.55 -33.72 -31.56
C VAL A 263 -11.21 -35.03 -30.84
N SER A 264 -10.75 -36.03 -31.58
CA SER A 264 -10.26 -37.29 -31.01
C SER A 264 -8.96 -37.08 -30.21
N LYS A 265 -8.63 -38.02 -29.36
CA LYS A 265 -7.39 -37.92 -28.54
C LYS A 265 -6.15 -37.86 -29.43
N GLU A 266 -6.11 -38.67 -30.46
CA GLU A 266 -5.02 -38.79 -31.41
C GLU A 266 -4.84 -37.49 -32.22
N GLU A 267 -5.92 -36.93 -32.73
CA GLU A 267 -5.92 -35.62 -33.40
C GLU A 267 -5.53 -34.48 -32.46
N ALA A 268 -5.98 -34.52 -31.20
CA ALA A 268 -5.62 -33.50 -30.22
C ALA A 268 -4.09 -33.50 -29.90
N ILE A 269 -3.49 -34.69 -29.84
CA ILE A 269 -2.03 -34.80 -29.62
C ILE A 269 -1.28 -34.28 -30.87
N GLU A 270 -1.71 -34.66 -32.07
CA GLU A 270 -1.09 -34.19 -33.30
C GLU A 270 -1.18 -32.67 -33.46
N GLN A 271 -2.34 -32.07 -33.17
CA GLN A 271 -2.53 -30.63 -33.18
C GLN A 271 -1.68 -29.92 -32.11
N SER A 272 -1.52 -30.52 -30.92
CA SER A 272 -0.70 -29.94 -29.87
C SER A 272 0.77 -29.87 -30.26
N PHE A 273 1.33 -30.90 -30.88
CA PHE A 273 2.68 -30.86 -31.42
C PHE A 273 2.86 -29.88 -32.58
N ALA A 274 1.84 -29.77 -33.45
CA ALA A 274 1.88 -28.78 -34.52
C ALA A 274 1.85 -27.33 -33.99
N ILE A 275 1.11 -27.08 -32.90
CA ILE A 275 1.09 -25.79 -32.20
C ILE A 275 2.46 -25.50 -31.57
N GLU A 276 3.03 -26.48 -30.88
CA GLU A 276 4.37 -26.38 -30.27
C GLU A 276 5.43 -25.99 -31.32
N GLU A 277 5.49 -26.73 -32.43
CA GLU A 277 6.42 -26.46 -33.54
C GLU A 277 6.23 -25.05 -34.09
N HIS A 278 4.96 -24.70 -34.41
CA HIS A 278 4.62 -23.41 -34.98
C HIS A 278 5.00 -22.21 -34.08
N ILE A 279 4.83 -22.34 -32.76
CA ILE A 279 5.18 -21.27 -31.81
C ILE A 279 6.70 -21.18 -31.69
N ASN A 280 7.39 -22.30 -31.52
CA ASN A 280 8.84 -22.34 -31.37
C ASN A 280 9.56 -21.76 -32.58
N GLU A 281 9.07 -22.00 -33.79
CA GLU A 281 9.62 -21.40 -35.03
C GLU A 281 9.51 -19.87 -35.08
N ARG A 282 8.58 -19.26 -34.34
CA ARG A 282 8.32 -17.82 -34.33
C ARG A 282 9.00 -17.06 -33.23
N TYR A 283 9.55 -17.71 -32.22
CA TYR A 283 10.18 -17.04 -31.10
C TYR A 283 11.39 -16.20 -31.50
N ASP A 284 12.15 -16.58 -32.52
CA ASP A 284 13.28 -15.79 -33.03
C ASP A 284 12.82 -14.45 -33.61
N ASP A 285 11.74 -14.46 -34.40
CA ASP A 285 11.20 -13.25 -35.00
C ASP A 285 10.54 -12.37 -33.94
N PHE A 286 9.73 -12.95 -33.05
CA PHE A 286 9.10 -12.26 -31.93
C PHE A 286 10.15 -11.57 -31.02
N ALA A 287 11.22 -12.28 -30.65
CA ALA A 287 12.27 -11.72 -29.82
C ALA A 287 12.96 -10.52 -30.50
N ARG A 288 13.15 -10.60 -31.80
CA ARG A 288 13.83 -9.55 -32.58
C ARG A 288 12.92 -8.35 -32.85
N GLU A 289 11.68 -8.60 -33.27
CA GLU A 289 10.76 -7.57 -33.77
C GLU A 289 10.00 -6.87 -32.63
N GLU A 290 9.54 -7.63 -31.63
CA GLU A 290 8.68 -7.11 -30.56
C GLU A 290 9.48 -6.76 -29.29
N LEU A 291 10.52 -7.55 -28.96
CA LEU A 291 11.31 -7.34 -27.75
C LEU A 291 12.65 -6.66 -28.00
N ASN A 292 13.01 -6.40 -29.26
CA ASN A 292 14.32 -5.86 -29.65
C ASN A 292 15.51 -6.63 -29.05
N ALA A 293 15.37 -7.94 -28.93
CA ALA A 293 16.35 -8.85 -28.35
C ALA A 293 17.09 -9.63 -29.44
N ASN A 294 18.40 -9.64 -29.40
CA ASN A 294 19.23 -10.38 -30.37
C ASN A 294 19.31 -11.91 -30.08
N THR A 295 18.96 -12.31 -28.87
CA THR A 295 18.96 -13.71 -28.44
C THR A 295 17.85 -13.92 -27.41
N HIS A 296 17.27 -15.12 -27.41
CA HIS A 296 16.27 -15.54 -26.40
C HIS A 296 16.48 -16.99 -25.99
N ARG A 297 15.70 -17.43 -25.03
CA ARG A 297 15.62 -18.82 -24.55
C ARG A 297 14.17 -19.29 -24.48
N PHE A 298 13.27 -18.61 -25.22
CA PHE A 298 11.87 -18.99 -25.26
C PHE A 298 11.73 -20.35 -25.94
N GLN A 299 11.03 -21.24 -25.28
CA GLN A 299 10.67 -22.56 -25.76
C GLN A 299 9.35 -22.95 -25.12
N ILE A 300 8.46 -23.54 -25.90
CA ILE A 300 7.23 -24.16 -25.42
C ILE A 300 7.32 -25.66 -25.72
N GLU A 301 6.78 -26.47 -24.82
CA GLU A 301 6.70 -27.91 -24.95
C GLU A 301 5.28 -28.37 -24.64
N PHE A 302 4.79 -29.35 -25.38
CA PHE A 302 3.52 -30.01 -25.08
C PHE A 302 3.70 -30.95 -23.89
N GLU A 303 3.07 -30.61 -22.75
CA GLU A 303 3.23 -31.41 -21.55
C GLU A 303 2.09 -32.40 -21.32
N LYS A 304 0.86 -31.95 -21.40
CA LYS A 304 -0.30 -32.75 -20.98
C LYS A 304 -1.55 -32.46 -21.79
N LEU A 305 -2.35 -33.53 -22.01
CA LEU A 305 -3.70 -33.43 -22.57
C LEU A 305 -4.73 -33.76 -21.50
N TYR A 306 -5.66 -32.82 -21.28
CA TYR A 306 -6.77 -32.99 -20.34
C TYR A 306 -8.08 -33.23 -21.10
N ARG A 307 -8.81 -34.26 -20.71
CA ARG A 307 -10.16 -34.51 -21.24
C ARG A 307 -11.19 -33.55 -20.57
N ARG A 308 -10.95 -33.16 -19.34
CA ARG A 308 -11.70 -32.18 -18.59
C ARG A 308 -10.72 -31.43 -17.67
N PHE A 309 -10.83 -30.13 -17.68
CA PHE A 309 -10.03 -29.26 -16.85
C PHE A 309 -10.94 -28.46 -15.93
N PHE A 310 -10.59 -28.39 -14.65
CA PHE A 310 -11.24 -27.53 -13.67
C PHE A 310 -10.13 -26.70 -13.01
N GLN A 311 -10.27 -25.40 -13.14
CA GLN A 311 -9.40 -24.46 -12.44
C GLN A 311 -10.14 -24.06 -11.15
N ALA A 312 -9.48 -24.25 -10.00
CA ALA A 312 -10.02 -23.89 -8.67
C ALA A 312 -9.63 -22.46 -8.31
#